data_2313e4a26f8930ca223a6676176b5711
#
_entry.id   2313e4a26f8930ca223a6676176b5711
#
_cell.length_a   1.000
_cell.length_b   1.000
_cell.length_c   1.000
_cell.angle_alpha   90.00
_cell.angle_beta   90.00
_cell.angle_gamma   90.00
#
_symmetry.space_group_name_H-M   'P 1'
#
loop_
_entity.id
_entity.type
_entity.pdbx_description
1 polymer ?
#
loop_
_entity_poly.entity_id
_entity_poly.type
_entity_poly.pdbx_seq_one_letter_code
_entity_poly.pdbx_strand_id
1 'polypeptide(L)'
;IHTDSAHTKARISRVTADRIKEALSAGVIPVVAGFQGINASSDVTTLGRGGSDLTAVALAAALKADRCIIYTDVDGVYTADPNIVPAARRLDKISYEGMLEMASLGAKVLQSRSVEFAAKYSVPVEVNSSFKEGKGTLVTREDADMEGVMVSGVTGDRNQAKITIVGVPDRPGIAARVFGAVANANIVVDMIIQNVSQASTTDISFTVPKADLRNAVDLVQRLSEEIGARSVAVTESIAK
;
A
#
# COMPACT_ATOMS: atom_id res chain seq x y z
N ILE A 1 -19.53 -4.78 8.83
CA ILE A 1 -18.09 -4.74 9.09
C ILE A 1 -17.86 -3.84 10.30
N HIS A 2 -17.20 -4.37 11.35
CA HIS A 2 -16.83 -3.62 12.54
C HIS A 2 -15.38 -3.11 12.39
N THR A 3 -15.16 -1.87 12.85
CA THR A 3 -13.87 -1.20 12.73
C THR A 3 -13.46 -0.53 14.05
N ASP A 4 -12.23 -0.07 14.11
CA ASP A 4 -11.81 0.93 15.08
C ASP A 4 -12.43 2.31 14.77
N SER A 5 -12.13 3.32 15.59
CA SER A 5 -12.66 4.68 15.46
C SER A 5 -11.77 5.62 14.62
N ALA A 6 -10.80 5.11 13.90
CA ALA A 6 -9.93 5.92 13.04
C ALA A 6 -10.65 6.31 11.75
N HIS A 7 -11.28 7.48 11.73
CA HIS A 7 -11.96 8.00 10.52
C HIS A 7 -10.99 8.06 9.34
N THR A 8 -11.51 7.80 8.13
CA THR A 8 -10.80 7.79 6.83
C THR A 8 -9.73 6.72 6.63
N LYS A 9 -9.30 6.01 7.68
CA LYS A 9 -8.30 4.93 7.65
C LYS A 9 -8.65 3.82 8.65
N ALA A 10 -9.93 3.58 8.87
CA ALA A 10 -10.41 2.60 9.85
C ALA A 10 -9.87 1.19 9.55
N ARG A 11 -9.56 0.45 10.60
CA ARG A 11 -9.10 -0.94 10.51
C ARG A 11 -10.25 -1.88 10.84
N ILE A 12 -10.40 -2.92 10.03
CA ILE A 12 -11.40 -3.96 10.27
C ILE A 12 -11.00 -4.75 11.51
N SER A 13 -11.85 -4.76 12.51
CA SER A 13 -11.69 -5.54 13.73
C SER A 13 -12.47 -6.86 13.66
N ARG A 14 -13.66 -6.86 13.02
CA ARG A 14 -14.54 -8.02 12.90
C ARG A 14 -15.46 -7.89 11.70
N VAL A 15 -15.76 -9.02 11.07
CA VAL A 15 -16.80 -9.12 10.02
C VAL A 15 -17.90 -10.06 10.52
N THR A 16 -19.14 -9.59 10.55
CA THR A 16 -20.33 -10.41 10.79
C THR A 16 -21.03 -10.64 9.46
N ALA A 17 -21.16 -11.89 9.05
CA ALA A 17 -21.75 -12.26 7.77
C ALA A 17 -23.09 -13.02 7.89
N ASP A 18 -23.71 -13.02 9.08
CA ASP A 18 -24.87 -13.87 9.35
C ASP A 18 -26.06 -13.53 8.43
N ARG A 19 -26.40 -12.23 8.31
CA ARG A 19 -27.46 -11.79 7.40
C ARG A 19 -27.18 -12.12 5.92
N ILE A 20 -25.91 -12.09 5.53
CA ILE A 20 -25.50 -12.46 4.17
C ILE A 20 -25.70 -13.96 3.95
N LYS A 21 -25.30 -14.79 4.92
CA LYS A 21 -25.48 -16.24 4.87
C LYS A 21 -26.95 -16.63 4.84
N GLU A 22 -27.78 -15.99 5.64
CA GLU A 22 -29.24 -16.18 5.62
C GLU A 22 -29.83 -15.86 4.24
N ALA A 23 -29.46 -14.71 3.65
CA ALA A 23 -29.93 -14.32 2.32
C ALA A 23 -29.49 -15.33 1.24
N LEU A 24 -28.22 -15.75 1.27
CA LEU A 24 -27.69 -16.76 0.34
C LEU A 24 -28.40 -18.10 0.50
N SER A 25 -28.70 -18.53 1.75
CA SER A 25 -29.40 -19.77 2.01
C SER A 25 -30.88 -19.71 1.51
N ALA A 26 -31.45 -18.52 1.44
CA ALA A 26 -32.75 -18.27 0.86
C ALA A 26 -32.74 -18.08 -0.67
N GLY A 27 -31.57 -18.25 -1.33
CA GLY A 27 -31.42 -18.08 -2.77
C GLY A 27 -31.41 -16.61 -3.22
N VAL A 28 -31.22 -15.67 -2.29
CA VAL A 28 -31.14 -14.23 -2.57
C VAL A 28 -29.70 -13.78 -2.76
N ILE A 29 -29.46 -12.95 -3.76
CA ILE A 29 -28.13 -12.34 -3.99
C ILE A 29 -28.03 -11.05 -3.17
N PRO A 30 -27.21 -11.02 -2.10
CA PRO A 30 -27.04 -9.81 -1.30
C PRO A 30 -26.11 -8.81 -1.98
N VAL A 31 -26.54 -7.55 -2.06
CA VAL A 31 -25.71 -6.44 -2.46
C VAL A 31 -25.24 -5.69 -1.21
N VAL A 32 -23.91 -5.56 -1.05
CA VAL A 32 -23.30 -4.96 0.14
C VAL A 32 -22.58 -3.69 -0.24
N ALA A 33 -22.87 -2.58 0.46
CA ALA A 33 -22.11 -1.35 0.32
C ALA A 33 -20.70 -1.54 0.86
N GLY A 34 -19.72 -1.30 0.02
CA GLY A 34 -18.30 -1.34 0.40
C GLY A 34 -17.80 -0.04 1.03
N PHE A 35 -16.48 0.03 1.32
CA PHE A 35 -15.77 1.22 1.78
C PHE A 35 -16.05 1.65 3.23
N GLN A 36 -17.09 1.21 3.85
CA GLN A 36 -17.55 1.66 5.16
C GLN A 36 -17.66 0.52 6.19
N GLY A 37 -17.59 0.91 7.45
CA GLY A 37 -17.84 0.05 8.60
C GLY A 37 -18.48 0.84 9.73
N ILE A 38 -18.65 0.19 10.87
CA ILE A 38 -19.16 0.79 12.10
C ILE A 38 -18.16 0.56 13.24
N ASN A 39 -17.95 1.57 14.08
CA ASN A 39 -17.16 1.43 15.30
C ASN A 39 -18.01 0.89 16.48
N ALA A 40 -17.41 0.78 17.65
CA ALA A 40 -18.09 0.29 18.86
C ALA A 40 -19.23 1.21 19.31
N SER A 41 -19.19 2.50 18.95
CA SER A 41 -20.26 3.48 19.25
C SER A 41 -21.35 3.52 18.20
N SER A 42 -21.31 2.62 17.20
CA SER A 42 -22.21 2.60 16.03
C SER A 42 -22.06 3.78 15.07
N ASP A 43 -20.97 4.54 15.16
CA ASP A 43 -20.68 5.57 14.18
C ASP A 43 -20.17 4.94 12.89
N VAL A 44 -20.54 5.53 11.75
CA VAL A 44 -20.04 5.11 10.44
C VAL A 44 -18.58 5.55 10.29
N THR A 45 -17.73 4.60 9.94
CA THR A 45 -16.32 4.82 9.64
C THR A 45 -16.04 4.49 8.18
N THR A 46 -14.94 5.01 7.63
CA THR A 46 -14.50 4.69 6.28
C THR A 46 -13.12 4.04 6.30
N LEU A 47 -12.94 3.04 5.43
CA LEU A 47 -11.73 2.24 5.35
C LEU A 47 -10.58 2.93 4.61
N GLY A 48 -10.87 4.07 3.97
CA GLY A 48 -9.91 4.83 3.17
C GLY A 48 -9.74 4.28 1.76
N ARG A 49 -8.71 4.74 1.06
CA ARG A 49 -8.45 4.35 -0.35
C ARG A 49 -8.38 2.82 -0.48
N GLY A 50 -9.03 2.27 -1.51
CA GLY A 50 -9.15 0.81 -1.72
C GLY A 50 -10.04 0.10 -0.70
N GLY A 51 -10.83 0.85 0.08
CA GLY A 51 -11.71 0.29 1.09
C GLY A 51 -12.79 -0.63 0.54
N SER A 52 -13.21 -0.46 -0.72
CA SER A 52 -14.15 -1.37 -1.39
C SER A 52 -13.52 -2.73 -1.67
N ASP A 53 -12.27 -2.75 -2.16
CA ASP A 53 -11.53 -4.00 -2.39
C ASP A 53 -11.31 -4.72 -1.06
N LEU A 54 -10.90 -3.97 -0.03
CA LEU A 54 -10.72 -4.51 1.32
C LEU A 54 -12.04 -5.08 1.88
N THR A 55 -13.17 -4.40 1.63
CA THR A 55 -14.51 -4.89 2.01
C THR A 55 -14.82 -6.21 1.32
N ALA A 56 -14.59 -6.29 0.01
CA ALA A 56 -14.87 -7.49 -0.79
C ALA A 56 -14.05 -8.69 -0.30
N VAL A 57 -12.74 -8.50 -0.12
CA VAL A 57 -11.85 -9.55 0.38
C VAL A 57 -12.21 -9.98 1.80
N ALA A 58 -12.56 -9.03 2.69
CA ALA A 58 -12.96 -9.33 4.06
C ALA A 58 -14.28 -10.12 4.13
N LEU A 59 -15.25 -9.82 3.26
CA LEU A 59 -16.46 -10.58 3.12
C LEU A 59 -16.22 -11.98 2.55
N ALA A 60 -15.38 -12.09 1.51
CA ALA A 60 -14.99 -13.37 0.94
C ALA A 60 -14.35 -14.29 2.00
N ALA A 61 -13.45 -13.75 2.83
CA ALA A 61 -12.86 -14.47 3.95
C ALA A 61 -13.92 -14.94 4.98
N ALA A 62 -14.84 -14.05 5.38
CA ALA A 62 -15.88 -14.36 6.37
C ALA A 62 -16.91 -15.38 5.86
N LEU A 63 -17.16 -15.39 4.57
CA LEU A 63 -18.05 -16.34 3.88
C LEU A 63 -17.35 -17.64 3.50
N LYS A 64 -16.02 -17.70 3.60
CA LYS A 64 -15.19 -18.80 3.05
C LYS A 64 -15.49 -19.04 1.57
N ALA A 65 -15.54 -17.95 0.81
CA ALA A 65 -15.79 -18.00 -0.62
C ALA A 65 -14.59 -18.63 -1.36
N ASP A 66 -14.86 -19.33 -2.45
CA ASP A 66 -13.82 -19.98 -3.28
C ASP A 66 -12.88 -18.95 -3.89
N ARG A 67 -13.36 -17.74 -4.18
CA ARG A 67 -12.57 -16.61 -4.70
C ARG A 67 -13.29 -15.28 -4.45
N CYS A 68 -12.52 -14.20 -4.55
CA CYS A 68 -13.02 -12.82 -4.60
C CYS A 68 -12.71 -12.26 -6.00
N ILE A 69 -13.69 -11.75 -6.71
CA ILE A 69 -13.46 -11.15 -8.03
C ILE A 69 -13.59 -9.63 -7.91
N ILE A 70 -12.55 -8.91 -8.32
CA ILE A 70 -12.53 -7.44 -8.37
C ILE A 70 -12.66 -7.03 -9.84
N TYR A 71 -13.76 -6.40 -10.18
CA TYR A 71 -13.95 -5.77 -11.47
C TYR A 71 -13.48 -4.32 -11.43
N THR A 72 -12.58 -3.95 -12.35
CA THR A 72 -11.95 -2.63 -12.40
C THR A 72 -11.82 -2.14 -13.85
N ASP A 73 -11.19 -0.99 -14.05
CA ASP A 73 -10.95 -0.37 -15.36
C ASP A 73 -9.78 -0.99 -16.14
N VAL A 74 -8.99 -1.85 -15.49
CA VAL A 74 -7.91 -2.61 -16.12
C VAL A 74 -8.27 -4.08 -16.23
N ASP A 75 -7.63 -4.81 -17.15
CA ASP A 75 -7.91 -6.22 -17.42
C ASP A 75 -6.97 -7.19 -16.68
N GLY A 76 -6.28 -6.70 -15.66
CA GLY A 76 -5.42 -7.50 -14.78
C GLY A 76 -4.19 -6.75 -14.32
N VAL A 77 -3.25 -7.51 -13.75
CA VAL A 77 -1.93 -7.03 -13.33
C VAL A 77 -0.93 -7.27 -14.46
N TYR A 78 -0.11 -6.28 -14.75
CA TYR A 78 0.88 -6.32 -15.84
C TYR A 78 2.30 -6.39 -15.28
N THR A 79 3.23 -6.92 -16.09
CA THR A 79 4.66 -6.95 -15.78
C THR A 79 5.29 -5.56 -15.60
N ALA A 80 4.66 -4.52 -16.15
CA ALA A 80 4.96 -3.11 -15.95
C ALA A 80 3.71 -2.28 -16.29
N ASP A 81 3.71 -0.98 -15.99
CA ASP A 81 2.62 -0.09 -16.42
C ASP A 81 2.55 -0.02 -17.96
N PRO A 82 1.50 -0.51 -18.60
CA PRO A 82 1.38 -0.54 -20.06
C PRO A 82 1.35 0.85 -20.69
N ASN A 83 1.01 1.89 -19.93
CA ASN A 83 1.06 3.28 -20.41
C ASN A 83 2.51 3.81 -20.51
N ILE A 84 3.44 3.19 -19.79
CA ILE A 84 4.86 3.54 -19.79
C ILE A 84 5.64 2.57 -20.68
N VAL A 85 5.32 1.28 -20.59
CA VAL A 85 5.98 0.19 -21.31
C VAL A 85 4.96 -0.53 -22.20
N PRO A 86 4.81 -0.15 -23.48
CA PRO A 86 3.82 -0.76 -24.39
C PRO A 86 4.00 -2.28 -24.57
N ALA A 87 5.20 -2.80 -24.32
CA ALA A 87 5.52 -4.22 -24.38
C ALA A 87 5.18 -4.99 -23.08
N ALA A 88 4.61 -4.32 -22.08
CA ALA A 88 4.19 -4.97 -20.84
C ALA A 88 3.13 -6.04 -21.12
N ARG A 89 3.28 -7.18 -20.48
CA ARG A 89 2.37 -8.33 -20.63
C ARG A 89 1.53 -8.48 -19.37
N ARG A 90 0.27 -8.85 -19.54
CA ARG A 90 -0.58 -9.20 -18.41
C ARG A 90 -0.08 -10.52 -17.80
N LEU A 91 -0.10 -10.60 -16.48
CA LEU A 91 0.19 -11.80 -15.72
C LEU A 91 -1.08 -12.63 -15.58
N ASP A 92 -1.01 -13.93 -15.82
CA ASP A 92 -2.14 -14.83 -15.57
C ASP A 92 -2.29 -15.11 -14.08
N LYS A 93 -1.15 -15.21 -13.36
CA LYS A 93 -1.07 -15.40 -11.91
C LYS A 93 0.03 -14.53 -11.32
N ILE A 94 -0.15 -14.18 -10.06
CA ILE A 94 0.88 -13.53 -9.23
C ILE A 94 0.71 -13.98 -7.78
N SER A 95 1.80 -14.13 -7.02
CA SER A 95 1.74 -14.45 -5.60
C SER A 95 1.23 -13.25 -4.80
N TYR A 96 0.69 -13.50 -3.58
CA TYR A 96 0.32 -12.41 -2.67
C TYR A 96 1.51 -11.51 -2.36
N GLU A 97 2.68 -12.11 -2.15
CA GLU A 97 3.93 -11.41 -1.85
C GLU A 97 4.33 -10.51 -3.03
N GLY A 98 4.36 -11.05 -4.25
CA GLY A 98 4.67 -10.27 -5.45
C GLY A 98 3.67 -9.15 -5.70
N MET A 99 2.36 -9.41 -5.52
CA MET A 99 1.34 -8.38 -5.65
C MET A 99 1.47 -7.30 -4.57
N LEU A 100 1.81 -7.69 -3.33
CA LEU A 100 2.01 -6.75 -2.22
C LEU A 100 3.20 -5.83 -2.48
N GLU A 101 4.31 -6.38 -2.94
CA GLU A 101 5.48 -5.59 -3.35
C GLU A 101 5.12 -4.60 -4.45
N MET A 102 4.47 -5.06 -5.52
CA MET A 102 4.03 -4.19 -6.61
C MET A 102 3.08 -3.10 -6.13
N ALA A 103 2.09 -3.44 -5.30
CA ALA A 103 1.12 -2.49 -4.76
C ALA A 103 1.78 -1.44 -3.82
N SER A 104 2.79 -1.85 -3.06
CA SER A 104 3.53 -0.97 -2.15
C SER A 104 4.46 -0.02 -2.90
N LEU A 105 4.95 -0.42 -4.07
CA LEU A 105 5.94 0.30 -4.87
C LEU A 105 5.33 1.06 -6.06
N GLY A 106 4.01 1.16 -6.17
CA GLY A 106 3.37 2.06 -7.11
C GLY A 106 2.35 1.43 -8.07
N ALA A 107 2.20 0.11 -8.11
CA ALA A 107 1.11 -0.52 -8.87
C ALA A 107 -0.24 -0.18 -8.23
N LYS A 108 -1.15 0.41 -9.01
CA LYS A 108 -2.43 0.96 -8.50
C LYS A 108 -3.62 0.01 -8.68
N VAL A 109 -3.38 -1.22 -9.14
CA VAL A 109 -4.45 -2.16 -9.49
C VAL A 109 -5.19 -2.67 -8.25
N LEU A 110 -4.46 -3.07 -7.23
CA LEU A 110 -5.01 -3.44 -5.91
C LEU A 110 -4.33 -2.63 -4.82
N GLN A 111 -5.05 -2.36 -3.75
CA GLN A 111 -4.48 -1.73 -2.56
C GLN A 111 -3.72 -2.75 -1.70
N SER A 112 -2.54 -2.38 -1.17
CA SER A 112 -1.71 -3.24 -0.34
C SER A 112 -2.49 -3.86 0.83
N ARG A 113 -3.34 -3.09 1.52
CA ARG A 113 -4.18 -3.60 2.62
C ARG A 113 -5.15 -4.70 2.20
N SER A 114 -5.71 -4.65 0.99
CA SER A 114 -6.60 -5.72 0.49
C SER A 114 -5.81 -6.98 0.14
N VAL A 115 -4.59 -6.82 -0.37
CA VAL A 115 -3.68 -7.94 -0.66
C VAL A 115 -3.17 -8.59 0.62
N GLU A 116 -2.75 -7.81 1.62
CA GLU A 116 -2.39 -8.30 2.96
C GLU A 116 -3.53 -9.12 3.59
N PHE A 117 -4.75 -8.62 3.47
CA PHE A 117 -5.92 -9.31 4.02
C PHE A 117 -6.19 -10.61 3.27
N ALA A 118 -6.08 -10.60 1.94
CA ALA A 118 -6.21 -11.79 1.10
C ALA A 118 -5.15 -12.85 1.45
N ALA A 119 -3.89 -12.44 1.59
CA ALA A 119 -2.79 -13.31 2.02
C ALA A 119 -3.05 -13.94 3.39
N LYS A 120 -3.42 -13.11 4.38
CA LYS A 120 -3.68 -13.55 5.76
C LYS A 120 -4.77 -14.62 5.85
N TYR A 121 -5.83 -14.48 5.06
CA TYR A 121 -6.99 -15.38 5.09
C TYR A 121 -7.01 -16.37 3.92
N SER A 122 -5.97 -16.36 3.09
CA SER A 122 -5.83 -17.25 1.92
C SER A 122 -7.01 -17.16 0.95
N VAL A 123 -7.48 -15.95 0.69
CA VAL A 123 -8.57 -15.67 -0.25
C VAL A 123 -7.98 -15.44 -1.65
N PRO A 124 -8.22 -16.32 -2.64
CA PRO A 124 -7.81 -16.05 -4.01
C PRO A 124 -8.56 -14.82 -4.55
N VAL A 125 -7.82 -13.86 -5.11
CA VAL A 125 -8.39 -12.64 -5.68
C VAL A 125 -8.16 -12.64 -7.17
N GLU A 126 -9.23 -12.53 -7.95
CA GLU A 126 -9.17 -12.44 -9.42
C GLU A 126 -9.48 -10.99 -9.83
N VAL A 127 -8.58 -10.38 -10.59
CA VAL A 127 -8.73 -9.00 -11.08
C VAL A 127 -9.15 -9.06 -12.53
N ASN A 128 -10.36 -8.58 -12.83
CA ASN A 128 -10.97 -8.60 -14.14
C ASN A 128 -11.38 -7.20 -14.61
N SER A 129 -11.47 -7.02 -15.91
CA SER A 129 -12.02 -5.81 -16.51
C SER A 129 -13.55 -5.74 -16.35
N SER A 130 -14.07 -4.55 -16.02
CA SER A 130 -15.50 -4.25 -16.12
C SER A 130 -15.99 -4.06 -17.55
N PHE A 131 -15.06 -3.91 -18.52
CA PHE A 131 -15.37 -3.48 -19.89
C PHE A 131 -15.00 -4.53 -20.96
N LYS A 132 -14.19 -5.51 -20.60
CA LYS A 132 -13.70 -6.54 -21.54
C LYS A 132 -13.99 -7.92 -20.97
N GLU A 133 -14.44 -8.82 -21.83
CA GLU A 133 -14.52 -10.24 -21.50
C GLU A 133 -13.13 -10.87 -21.53
N GLY A 134 -12.92 -11.87 -20.70
CA GLY A 134 -11.68 -12.63 -20.67
C GLY A 134 -11.23 -12.98 -19.25
N LYS A 135 -10.15 -13.74 -19.16
CA LYS A 135 -9.51 -14.06 -17.89
C LYS A 135 -8.65 -12.87 -17.47
N GLY A 136 -8.74 -12.48 -16.22
CA GLY A 136 -7.89 -11.47 -15.62
C GLY A 136 -6.60 -12.05 -15.02
N THR A 137 -6.15 -11.47 -13.93
CA THR A 137 -5.00 -11.95 -13.16
C THR A 137 -5.47 -12.57 -11.84
N LEU A 138 -5.01 -13.79 -11.54
CA LEU A 138 -5.26 -14.46 -10.27
C LEU A 138 -4.14 -14.13 -9.28
N VAL A 139 -4.50 -13.49 -8.16
CA VAL A 139 -3.63 -13.26 -7.00
C VAL A 139 -3.88 -14.37 -5.98
N THR A 140 -2.86 -15.18 -5.70
CA THR A 140 -3.00 -16.39 -4.88
C THR A 140 -1.70 -16.70 -4.15
N ARG A 141 -1.63 -17.82 -3.46
CA ARG A 141 -0.37 -18.33 -2.91
C ARG A 141 0.59 -18.69 -4.02
N GLU A 142 1.87 -18.55 -3.75
CA GLU A 142 2.92 -19.05 -4.65
C GLU A 142 2.75 -20.55 -4.89
N ASP A 143 2.92 -20.96 -6.12
CA ASP A 143 2.90 -22.36 -6.55
C ASP A 143 4.17 -22.68 -7.37
N ALA A 144 4.39 -23.95 -7.66
CA ALA A 144 5.60 -24.41 -8.37
C ALA A 144 5.79 -23.78 -9.75
N ASP A 145 4.70 -23.33 -10.40
CA ASP A 145 4.78 -22.67 -11.71
C ASP A 145 5.34 -21.25 -11.60
N MET A 146 5.25 -20.65 -10.41
CA MET A 146 5.74 -19.29 -10.14
C MET A 146 7.19 -19.25 -9.64
N GLU A 147 7.68 -20.32 -8.99
CA GLU A 147 9.05 -20.39 -8.42
C GLU A 147 10.17 -20.18 -9.47
N GLY A 148 9.90 -20.50 -10.74
CA GLY A 148 10.90 -20.34 -11.81
C GLY A 148 11.05 -18.91 -12.36
N VAL A 149 10.22 -17.96 -11.95
CA VAL A 149 10.20 -16.60 -12.49
C VAL A 149 11.04 -15.69 -11.61
N MET A 150 12.26 -15.35 -12.04
CA MET A 150 13.16 -14.48 -11.28
C MET A 150 12.66 -13.02 -11.14
N VAL A 151 11.91 -12.51 -12.12
CA VAL A 151 11.33 -11.15 -12.09
C VAL A 151 9.91 -11.22 -12.62
N SER A 152 8.93 -11.05 -11.74
CA SER A 152 7.50 -11.08 -12.11
C SER A 152 7.00 -9.77 -12.68
N GLY A 153 7.57 -8.64 -12.25
CA GLY A 153 7.17 -7.32 -12.71
C GLY A 153 8.12 -6.21 -12.23
N VAL A 154 7.96 -5.04 -12.84
CA VAL A 154 8.68 -3.82 -12.49
C VAL A 154 7.67 -2.71 -12.28
N THR A 155 7.69 -2.08 -11.12
CA THR A 155 6.85 -0.92 -10.81
C THR A 155 7.70 0.31 -10.55
N GLY A 156 7.10 1.49 -10.68
CA GLY A 156 7.78 2.73 -10.35
C GLY A 156 6.81 3.78 -9.81
N ASP A 157 7.22 4.47 -8.77
CA ASP A 157 6.51 5.63 -8.24
C ASP A 157 7.28 6.92 -8.51
N ARG A 158 6.70 7.79 -9.33
CA ARG A 158 7.24 9.13 -9.66
C ARG A 158 6.74 10.22 -8.72
N ASN A 159 5.86 9.89 -7.79
CA ASN A 159 5.29 10.85 -6.83
C ASN A 159 6.10 10.94 -5.54
N GLN A 160 7.41 10.81 -5.65
CA GLN A 160 8.35 10.86 -4.54
C GLN A 160 9.28 12.07 -4.66
N ALA A 161 9.72 12.58 -3.52
CA ALA A 161 10.81 13.53 -3.41
C ALA A 161 11.81 13.04 -2.37
N LYS A 162 13.10 13.33 -2.59
CA LYS A 162 14.17 12.98 -1.67
C LYS A 162 14.57 14.20 -0.85
N ILE A 163 14.66 14.04 0.45
CA ILE A 163 15.23 14.99 1.38
C ILE A 163 16.55 14.41 1.90
N THR A 164 17.60 15.20 1.88
CA THR A 164 18.91 14.85 2.43
C THR A 164 19.30 15.85 3.48
N ILE A 165 19.54 15.39 4.71
CA ILE A 165 20.15 16.17 5.78
C ILE A 165 21.65 15.94 5.68
N VAL A 166 22.38 16.98 5.35
CA VAL A 166 23.81 16.90 5.03
C VAL A 166 24.63 17.24 6.28
N GLY A 167 25.68 16.46 6.53
CA GLY A 167 26.64 16.73 7.58
C GLY A 167 26.07 16.60 8.98
N VAL A 168 25.21 15.61 9.22
CA VAL A 168 24.64 15.28 10.53
C VAL A 168 25.75 14.74 11.43
N PRO A 169 25.95 15.25 12.65
CA PRO A 169 26.91 14.66 13.59
C PRO A 169 26.61 13.18 13.86
N ASP A 170 27.62 12.32 13.73
CA ASP A 170 27.44 10.88 13.96
C ASP A 170 27.44 10.59 15.47
N ARG A 171 26.25 10.71 16.03
CA ARG A 171 25.97 10.46 17.47
C ARG A 171 24.76 9.54 17.62
N PRO A 172 24.80 8.60 18.56
CA PRO A 172 23.65 7.74 18.86
C PRO A 172 22.39 8.56 19.13
N GLY A 173 21.26 8.13 18.56
CA GLY A 173 19.94 8.72 18.78
C GLY A 173 19.52 9.85 17.83
N ILE A 174 20.42 10.41 17.01
CA ILE A 174 20.05 11.50 16.10
C ILE A 174 19.05 11.03 15.04
N ALA A 175 19.27 9.88 14.41
CA ALA A 175 18.32 9.32 13.46
C ALA A 175 16.94 9.07 14.11
N ALA A 176 16.92 8.54 15.33
CA ALA A 176 15.67 8.35 16.06
C ALA A 176 14.94 9.68 16.34
N ARG A 177 15.68 10.75 16.64
CA ARG A 177 15.11 12.09 16.84
C ARG A 177 14.52 12.65 15.54
N VAL A 178 15.22 12.51 14.41
CA VAL A 178 14.75 12.97 13.10
C VAL A 178 13.48 12.21 12.71
N PHE A 179 13.52 10.89 12.68
CA PHE A 179 12.38 10.09 12.22
C PHE A 179 11.24 10.06 13.23
N GLY A 180 11.52 10.23 14.52
CA GLY A 180 10.48 10.42 15.54
C GLY A 180 9.68 11.71 15.32
N ALA A 181 10.34 12.81 14.98
CA ALA A 181 9.67 14.06 14.69
C ALA A 181 8.84 13.98 13.37
N VAL A 182 9.40 13.34 12.34
CA VAL A 182 8.70 13.11 11.06
C VAL A 182 7.46 12.23 11.27
N ALA A 183 7.58 11.16 12.05
CA ALA A 183 6.46 10.28 12.39
C ALA A 183 5.37 11.00 13.19
N ASN A 184 5.75 11.84 14.18
CA ASN A 184 4.81 12.64 14.97
C ASN A 184 4.04 13.67 14.13
N ALA A 185 4.63 14.11 13.02
CA ALA A 185 3.98 14.96 12.02
C ALA A 185 3.09 14.17 11.04
N ASN A 186 2.91 12.86 11.23
CA ASN A 186 2.19 11.94 10.34
C ASN A 186 2.72 11.92 8.90
N ILE A 187 4.01 12.19 8.70
CA ILE A 187 4.67 12.11 7.40
C ILE A 187 5.20 10.69 7.22
N VAL A 188 4.77 10.04 6.13
CA VAL A 188 5.24 8.70 5.80
C VAL A 188 6.60 8.80 5.11
N VAL A 189 7.58 8.07 5.63
CA VAL A 189 8.91 7.93 5.05
C VAL A 189 9.02 6.53 4.47
N ASP A 190 9.61 6.41 3.31
CA ASP A 190 9.75 5.12 2.64
C ASP A 190 11.21 4.63 2.62
N MET A 191 12.03 5.15 1.71
CA MET A 191 13.44 4.77 1.67
C MET A 191 14.24 5.63 2.66
N ILE A 192 15.07 5.00 3.48
CA ILE A 192 16.03 5.67 4.37
C ILE A 192 17.43 5.19 4.01
N ILE A 193 18.32 6.11 3.68
CA ILE A 193 19.72 5.84 3.38
C ILE A 193 20.57 6.69 4.31
N GLN A 194 21.45 6.03 5.05
CA GLN A 194 22.44 6.68 5.87
C GLN A 194 23.83 6.25 5.40
N ASN A 195 24.64 7.21 4.97
CA ASN A 195 26.01 6.96 4.56
C ASN A 195 26.97 7.25 5.72
N VAL A 196 27.94 6.40 5.93
CA VAL A 196 29.02 6.65 6.89
C VAL A 196 30.01 7.65 6.28
N SER A 197 30.22 8.78 6.94
CA SER A 197 31.17 9.80 6.51
C SER A 197 32.54 9.59 7.14
N GLN A 198 33.61 10.05 6.44
CA GLN A 198 34.99 9.96 6.93
C GLN A 198 35.34 10.99 8.01
N ALA A 199 34.46 11.95 8.34
CA ALA A 199 34.73 13.08 9.22
C ALA A 199 33.82 13.18 10.46
N SER A 200 33.40 12.05 11.04
CA SER A 200 32.46 12.00 12.18
C SER A 200 31.11 12.68 11.91
N THR A 201 30.75 12.83 10.64
CA THR A 201 29.43 13.30 10.18
C THR A 201 28.87 12.33 9.18
N THR A 202 27.57 12.25 9.08
CA THR A 202 26.86 11.39 8.11
C THR A 202 25.80 12.19 7.38
N ASP A 203 25.42 11.73 6.19
CA ASP A 203 24.24 12.25 5.50
C ASP A 203 23.07 11.28 5.70
N ILE A 204 21.92 11.82 6.04
CA ILE A 204 20.68 11.06 6.18
C ILE A 204 19.77 11.48 5.04
N SER A 205 19.50 10.55 4.11
CA SER A 205 18.57 10.75 3.01
C SER A 205 17.33 9.89 3.20
N PHE A 206 16.17 10.44 2.87
CA PHE A 206 14.93 9.69 2.87
C PHE A 206 13.96 10.24 1.83
N THR A 207 12.97 9.42 1.45
CA THR A 207 11.93 9.82 0.50
C THR A 207 10.60 10.04 1.19
N VAL A 208 9.86 11.01 0.68
CA VAL A 208 8.51 11.36 1.11
C VAL A 208 7.60 11.53 -0.13
N PRO A 209 6.29 11.32 -0.02
CA PRO A 209 5.35 11.71 -1.06
C PRO A 209 5.47 13.21 -1.36
N LYS A 210 5.37 13.60 -2.64
CA LYS A 210 5.42 15.02 -3.03
C LYS A 210 4.39 15.88 -2.33
N ALA A 211 3.23 15.31 -1.98
CA ALA A 211 2.19 16.01 -1.24
C ALA A 211 2.63 16.45 0.17
N ASP A 212 3.53 15.69 0.79
CA ASP A 212 4.03 15.96 2.14
C ASP A 212 5.36 16.73 2.13
N LEU A 213 5.95 16.95 0.95
CA LEU A 213 7.29 17.53 0.80
C LEU A 213 7.45 18.85 1.54
N ARG A 214 6.54 19.78 1.36
CA ARG A 214 6.63 21.11 2.00
C ARG A 214 6.67 21.02 3.51
N ASN A 215 5.74 20.25 4.09
CA ASN A 215 5.67 20.06 5.54
C ASN A 215 6.92 19.34 6.08
N ALA A 216 7.41 18.35 5.32
CA ALA A 216 8.62 17.62 5.67
C ALA A 216 9.86 18.53 5.66
N VAL A 217 10.01 19.37 4.62
CA VAL A 217 11.14 20.30 4.50
C VAL A 217 11.14 21.32 5.64
N ASP A 218 9.99 21.96 5.91
CA ASP A 218 9.86 22.95 6.99
C ASP A 218 10.19 22.35 8.37
N LEU A 219 9.81 21.10 8.61
CA LEU A 219 10.13 20.37 9.83
C LEU A 219 11.62 20.04 9.92
N VAL A 220 12.17 19.48 8.86
CA VAL A 220 13.55 18.99 8.81
C VAL A 220 14.56 20.15 8.84
N GLN A 221 14.24 21.29 8.26
CA GLN A 221 15.07 22.50 8.35
C GLN A 221 15.25 22.96 9.79
N ARG A 222 14.16 23.06 10.55
CA ARG A 222 14.21 23.40 11.99
C ARG A 222 15.02 22.37 12.80
N LEU A 223 14.77 21.09 12.55
CA LEU A 223 15.51 20.01 13.20
C LEU A 223 16.99 20.03 12.84
N SER A 224 17.36 20.35 11.60
CA SER A 224 18.75 20.39 11.14
C SER A 224 19.59 21.40 11.94
N GLU A 225 19.02 22.57 12.24
CA GLU A 225 19.64 23.58 13.10
C GLU A 225 19.85 23.05 14.54
N GLU A 226 18.83 22.41 15.12
CA GLU A 226 18.87 21.87 16.47
C GLU A 226 19.89 20.73 16.65
N ILE A 227 20.08 19.89 15.65
CA ILE A 227 21.03 18.76 15.69
C ILE A 227 22.43 19.15 15.22
N GLY A 228 22.63 20.37 14.73
CA GLY A 228 23.91 20.86 14.23
C GLY A 228 24.30 20.28 12.89
N ALA A 229 23.33 19.97 12.04
CA ALA A 229 23.58 19.55 10.66
C ALA A 229 23.98 20.75 9.79
N ARG A 230 24.68 20.48 8.69
CA ARG A 230 25.23 21.52 7.80
C ARG A 230 24.14 22.18 6.94
N SER A 231 23.27 21.40 6.34
CA SER A 231 22.22 21.87 5.43
C SER A 231 21.17 20.80 5.14
N VAL A 232 20.08 21.21 4.52
CA VAL A 232 19.06 20.32 3.96
C VAL A 232 19.00 20.50 2.45
N ALA A 233 19.08 19.42 1.71
CA ALA A 233 18.97 19.39 0.25
C ALA A 233 17.70 18.62 -0.15
N VAL A 234 17.03 19.09 -1.21
CA VAL A 234 15.80 18.50 -1.74
C VAL A 234 15.97 18.15 -3.20
N THR A 235 15.47 16.98 -3.60
CA THR A 235 15.45 16.54 -5.01
C THR A 235 14.05 16.02 -5.33
N GLU A 236 13.35 16.71 -6.25
CA GLU A 236 11.97 16.38 -6.64
C GLU A 236 11.87 15.50 -7.89
N SER A 237 12.91 15.46 -8.69
CA SER A 237 12.97 14.69 -9.94
C SER A 237 13.53 13.29 -9.70
N ILE A 238 12.86 12.52 -8.84
CA ILE A 238 13.21 11.13 -8.58
C ILE A 238 12.01 10.22 -8.84
N ALA A 239 12.31 8.95 -9.08
CA ALA A 239 11.37 7.85 -9.02
C ALA A 239 12.00 6.72 -8.19
N LYS A 240 11.17 5.91 -7.58
CA LYS A 240 11.59 4.67 -6.94
C LYS A 240 10.98 3.49 -7.66
#